data_066d9cde9d4f5ea71a989796ec5c753e
#
_entry.id   066d9cde9d4f5ea71a989796ec5c753e
#
_cell.length_a   1.000
_cell.length_b   1.000
_cell.length_c   1.000
_cell.angle_alpha   90.00
_cell.angle_beta   90.00
_cell.angle_gamma   90.00
#
_symmetry.space_group_name_H-M   'P 1'
#
loop_
_entity.id
_entity.type
_entity.pdbx_description
1 polymer ?
#
loop_
_entity_poly.entity_id
_entity_poly.type
_entity_poly.pdbx_seq_one_letter_code
_entity_poly.pdbx_strand_id
1 'polypeptide(L)'
;MRDIGEARRFYGDILGCSEGRSSAQWVDFNLYGHQFVCHLNPHLGAHGKLASHFNPVDGQGVPVPHCGVVLRPGQWAELADRVRRHGVDFVIEPYTRFKGHTGEQSTMFFLDPTGNALEFKAFQNIETQLFAADPP
;
A
#
# COMPACT_ATOMS: atom_id res chain seq x y z
N MET A 1 13.43 -5.15 -0.48
CA MET A 1 12.88 -6.50 -0.82
C MET A 1 13.95 -7.56 -0.55
N ARG A 2 13.54 -8.73 -0.12
CA ARG A 2 14.43 -9.90 0.00
C ARG A 2 14.72 -10.58 -1.34
N ASP A 3 13.87 -10.37 -2.34
CA ASP A 3 13.97 -10.98 -3.66
C ASP A 3 13.34 -10.07 -4.71
N ILE A 4 14.03 -9.85 -5.83
CA ILE A 4 13.55 -8.97 -6.92
C ILE A 4 12.45 -9.66 -7.74
N GLY A 5 12.49 -10.99 -7.88
CA GLY A 5 11.42 -11.76 -8.53
C GLY A 5 10.10 -11.69 -7.75
N GLU A 6 10.16 -11.74 -6.42
CA GLU A 6 8.99 -11.50 -5.57
C GLU A 6 8.44 -10.07 -5.72
N ALA A 7 9.33 -9.07 -5.83
CA ALA A 7 8.90 -7.69 -6.08
C ALA A 7 8.12 -7.59 -7.40
N ARG A 8 8.62 -8.22 -8.48
CA ARG A 8 7.94 -8.25 -9.78
C ARG A 8 6.57 -8.91 -9.71
N ARG A 9 6.48 -10.07 -9.06
CA ARG A 9 5.19 -10.77 -8.88
C ARG A 9 4.21 -9.93 -8.07
N PHE A 10 4.67 -9.31 -6.99
CA PHE A 10 3.78 -8.53 -6.11
C PHE A 10 3.37 -7.21 -6.74
N TYR A 11 4.31 -6.33 -7.06
CA TYR A 11 4.00 -5.00 -7.59
C TYR A 11 3.56 -5.05 -9.05
N GLY A 12 4.15 -5.91 -9.87
CA GLY A 12 3.79 -6.07 -11.28
C GLY A 12 2.50 -6.87 -11.47
N ASP A 13 2.49 -8.14 -11.08
CA ASP A 13 1.37 -9.03 -11.41
C ASP A 13 0.18 -8.82 -10.46
N ILE A 14 0.41 -8.71 -9.15
CA ILE A 14 -0.68 -8.56 -8.16
C ILE A 14 -1.21 -7.13 -8.15
N LEU A 15 -0.38 -6.12 -7.95
CA LEU A 15 -0.85 -4.72 -7.92
C LEU A 15 -1.08 -4.12 -9.31
N GLY A 16 -0.52 -4.72 -10.36
CA GLY A 16 -0.73 -4.28 -11.74
C GLY A 16 0.11 -3.08 -12.17
N CYS A 17 1.20 -2.81 -11.45
CA CYS A 17 2.12 -1.74 -11.83
C CYS A 17 2.97 -2.11 -13.03
N SER A 18 3.12 -1.21 -14.00
CA SER A 18 4.09 -1.41 -15.07
C SER A 18 5.51 -1.29 -14.54
N GLU A 19 6.41 -2.17 -14.99
CA GLU A 19 7.83 -2.12 -14.68
C GLU A 19 8.51 -1.04 -15.52
N GLY A 20 9.39 -0.28 -14.91
CA GLY A 20 10.25 0.69 -15.58
C GLY A 20 11.66 0.11 -15.80
N ARG A 21 12.67 0.75 -15.22
CA ARG A 21 14.06 0.31 -15.29
C ARG A 21 14.36 -0.70 -14.19
N SER A 22 15.39 -1.52 -14.43
CA SER A 22 15.83 -2.49 -13.43
C SER A 22 17.31 -2.85 -13.56
N SER A 23 17.82 -3.48 -12.51
CA SER A 23 19.12 -4.17 -12.49
C SER A 23 18.97 -5.47 -11.69
N ALA A 24 20.08 -6.15 -11.44
CA ALA A 24 20.06 -7.33 -10.57
C ALA A 24 19.70 -6.97 -9.10
N GLN A 25 19.82 -5.70 -8.69
CA GLN A 25 19.69 -5.28 -7.30
C GLN A 25 18.49 -4.36 -7.04
N TRP A 26 17.78 -3.93 -8.06
CA TRP A 26 16.61 -3.05 -7.93
C TRP A 26 15.70 -3.12 -9.16
N VAL A 27 14.47 -2.69 -8.96
CA VAL A 27 13.45 -2.54 -10.00
C VAL A 27 12.53 -1.39 -9.67
N ASP A 28 12.20 -0.53 -10.66
CA ASP A 28 11.19 0.52 -10.51
C ASP A 28 9.85 0.10 -11.10
N PHE A 29 8.81 0.58 -10.44
CA PHE A 29 7.42 0.41 -10.86
C PHE A 29 6.71 1.76 -10.96
N ASN A 30 5.78 1.85 -11.88
CA ASN A 30 4.82 2.94 -11.91
C ASN A 30 3.68 2.64 -10.93
N LEU A 31 3.76 3.19 -9.72
CA LEU A 31 2.73 3.06 -8.70
C LEU A 31 1.78 4.25 -8.81
N TYR A 32 0.77 4.13 -9.67
CA TYR A 32 -0.23 5.19 -9.93
C TYR A 32 0.37 6.54 -10.28
N GLY A 33 1.41 6.55 -11.14
CA GLY A 33 2.11 7.76 -11.57
C GLY A 33 3.31 8.15 -10.72
N HIS A 34 3.57 7.43 -9.62
CA HIS A 34 4.77 7.62 -8.79
C HIS A 34 5.83 6.58 -9.14
N GLN A 35 7.08 6.99 -9.22
CA GLN A 35 8.19 6.06 -9.32
C GLN A 35 8.41 5.38 -7.96
N PHE A 36 8.14 4.10 -7.89
CA PHE A 36 8.32 3.27 -6.70
C PHE A 36 9.45 2.27 -6.93
N VAL A 37 10.53 2.38 -6.16
CA VAL A 37 11.73 1.58 -6.39
C VAL A 37 11.89 0.52 -5.30
N CYS A 38 11.97 -0.73 -5.71
CA CYS A 38 12.29 -1.84 -4.83
C CYS A 38 13.77 -2.18 -4.93
N HIS A 39 14.50 -2.05 -3.83
CA HIS A 39 15.91 -2.47 -3.73
C HIS A 39 16.03 -3.84 -3.05
N LEU A 40 16.94 -4.65 -3.57
CA LEU A 40 17.34 -5.90 -2.93
C LEU A 40 18.12 -5.62 -1.65
N ASN A 41 17.70 -6.23 -0.55
CA ASN A 41 18.48 -6.29 0.68
C ASN A 41 18.96 -7.74 0.90
N PRO A 42 20.19 -8.08 0.52
CA PRO A 42 20.70 -9.44 0.59
C PRO A 42 20.84 -9.97 2.01
N HIS A 43 20.89 -9.09 3.02
CA HIS A 43 21.00 -9.49 4.43
C HIS A 43 19.73 -10.15 4.97
N LEU A 44 18.59 -9.96 4.31
CA LEU A 44 17.34 -10.59 4.70
C LEU A 44 17.30 -12.09 4.39
N GLY A 45 18.08 -12.55 3.41
CA GLY A 45 18.02 -13.92 2.92
C GLY A 45 16.68 -14.26 2.26
N ALA A 46 16.53 -15.51 1.80
CA ALA A 46 15.38 -15.94 0.99
C ALA A 46 14.03 -15.90 1.73
N HIS A 47 14.03 -15.93 3.06
CA HIS A 47 12.81 -15.99 3.89
C HIS A 47 12.71 -14.87 4.91
N GLY A 48 13.64 -13.91 4.88
CA GLY A 48 13.65 -12.78 5.81
C GLY A 48 12.44 -11.88 5.63
N LYS A 49 11.91 -11.39 6.76
CA LYS A 49 10.81 -10.44 6.79
C LYS A 49 11.15 -9.26 7.69
N LEU A 50 10.68 -8.09 7.30
CA LEU A 50 10.70 -6.89 8.11
C LEU A 50 9.58 -6.98 9.16
N ALA A 51 9.88 -6.53 10.39
CA ALA A 51 8.89 -6.40 11.43
C ALA A 51 8.34 -4.97 11.48
N SER A 52 7.03 -4.84 11.70
CA SER A 52 6.38 -3.56 11.94
C SER A 52 6.19 -3.31 13.44
N HIS A 53 6.28 -2.05 13.85
CA HIS A 53 5.64 -1.58 15.07
C HIS A 53 4.18 -1.22 14.74
N PHE A 54 3.27 -1.33 15.71
CA PHE A 54 1.85 -1.06 15.48
C PHE A 54 1.36 0.05 16.42
N ASN A 55 0.81 1.11 15.83
CA ASN A 55 0.16 2.20 16.56
C ASN A 55 -1.35 2.03 16.54
N PRO A 56 -2.05 2.24 17.69
CA PRO A 56 -3.51 2.19 17.71
C PRO A 56 -4.12 3.44 17.05
N VAL A 57 -4.94 3.22 16.02
CA VAL A 57 -5.73 4.27 15.35
C VAL A 57 -7.12 3.70 15.08
N ASP A 58 -8.18 4.34 15.54
CA ASP A 58 -9.58 3.89 15.37
C ASP A 58 -9.81 2.43 15.81
N GLY A 59 -9.11 1.97 16.83
CA GLY A 59 -9.18 0.57 17.28
C GLY A 59 -8.44 -0.43 16.36
N GLN A 60 -7.74 0.06 15.33
CA GLN A 60 -6.92 -0.74 14.42
C GLN A 60 -5.43 -0.62 14.76
N GLY A 61 -4.66 -1.67 14.53
CA GLY A 61 -3.20 -1.63 14.63
C GLY A 61 -2.59 -1.16 13.32
N VAL A 62 -2.18 0.11 13.24
CA VAL A 62 -1.55 0.68 12.04
C VAL A 62 -0.07 0.31 12.01
N PRO A 63 0.41 -0.38 10.97
CA PRO A 63 1.82 -0.78 10.88
C PRO A 63 2.72 0.43 10.62
N VAL A 64 3.87 0.45 11.29
CA VAL A 64 4.88 1.52 11.18
C VAL A 64 6.27 0.91 10.95
N PRO A 65 7.06 1.40 10.00
CA PRO A 65 6.71 2.42 8.99
C PRO A 65 5.79 1.87 7.91
N HIS A 66 5.14 2.75 7.19
CA HIS A 66 4.38 2.42 5.98
C HIS A 66 4.50 3.52 4.94
N CYS A 67 4.17 3.21 3.71
CA CYS A 67 4.05 4.17 2.62
C CYS A 67 2.88 3.78 1.71
N GLY A 68 2.49 4.68 0.84
CA GLY A 68 1.43 4.41 -0.12
C GLY A 68 1.02 5.64 -0.90
N VAL A 69 -0.15 5.57 -1.52
CA VAL A 69 -0.67 6.65 -2.35
C VAL A 69 -2.16 6.88 -2.09
N VAL A 70 -2.58 8.10 -2.40
CA VAL A 70 -3.99 8.48 -2.43
C VAL A 70 -4.54 8.22 -3.83
N LEU A 71 -5.66 7.52 -3.90
CA LEU A 71 -6.32 7.11 -5.13
C LEU A 71 -7.70 7.76 -5.25
N ARG A 72 -8.24 7.74 -6.46
CA ARG A 72 -9.67 7.99 -6.66
C ARG A 72 -10.46 6.78 -6.17
N PRO A 73 -11.72 6.96 -5.70
CA PRO A 73 -12.52 5.87 -5.12
C PRO A 73 -12.64 4.63 -6.03
N GLY A 74 -12.81 4.81 -7.33
CA GLY A 74 -12.88 3.70 -8.29
C GLY A 74 -11.58 2.90 -8.38
N GLN A 75 -10.44 3.58 -8.45
CA GLN A 75 -9.11 2.94 -8.46
C GLN A 75 -8.84 2.19 -7.15
N TRP A 76 -9.24 2.78 -6.03
CA TRP A 76 -9.08 2.17 -4.70
C TRP A 76 -9.90 0.89 -4.56
N ALA A 77 -11.17 0.91 -4.98
CA ALA A 77 -12.04 -0.26 -4.95
C ALA A 77 -11.51 -1.37 -5.86
N GLU A 78 -11.06 -1.03 -7.07
CA GLU A 78 -10.46 -1.98 -8.00
C GLU A 78 -9.19 -2.63 -7.43
N LEU A 79 -8.32 -1.84 -6.78
CA LEU A 79 -7.13 -2.35 -6.12
C LEU A 79 -7.49 -3.29 -4.96
N ALA A 80 -8.47 -2.94 -4.13
CA ALA A 80 -8.94 -3.79 -3.03
C ALA A 80 -9.43 -5.15 -3.54
N ASP A 81 -10.22 -5.18 -4.61
CA ASP A 81 -10.70 -6.40 -5.24
C ASP A 81 -9.55 -7.22 -5.84
N ARG A 82 -8.57 -6.55 -6.45
CA ARG A 82 -7.40 -7.19 -7.02
C ARG A 82 -6.55 -7.89 -5.95
N VAL A 83 -6.29 -7.20 -4.84
CA VAL A 83 -5.55 -7.73 -3.69
C VAL A 83 -6.26 -8.97 -3.12
N ARG A 84 -7.58 -8.92 -2.93
CA ARG A 84 -8.37 -10.08 -2.47
C ARG A 84 -8.30 -11.25 -3.42
N ARG A 85 -8.49 -11.02 -4.71
CA ARG A 85 -8.47 -12.10 -5.73
C ARG A 85 -7.15 -12.83 -5.80
N HIS A 86 -6.05 -12.16 -5.48
CA HIS A 86 -4.71 -12.75 -5.43
C HIS A 86 -4.37 -13.37 -4.07
N GLY A 87 -5.30 -13.40 -3.12
CA GLY A 87 -5.12 -14.04 -1.81
C GLY A 87 -4.15 -13.33 -0.88
N VAL A 88 -3.94 -12.02 -1.07
CA VAL A 88 -3.13 -11.20 -0.17
C VAL A 88 -4.00 -10.80 1.03
N ASP A 89 -3.51 -11.10 2.23
CA ASP A 89 -4.21 -10.73 3.47
C ASP A 89 -4.05 -9.24 3.77
N PHE A 90 -5.13 -8.61 4.22
CA PHE A 90 -5.08 -7.24 4.71
C PHE A 90 -4.62 -7.21 6.17
N VAL A 91 -3.74 -6.27 6.50
CA VAL A 91 -3.44 -5.89 7.89
C VAL A 91 -4.63 -5.11 8.47
N ILE A 92 -5.16 -4.19 7.68
CA ILE A 92 -6.41 -3.47 7.95
C ILE A 92 -7.31 -3.63 6.73
N GLU A 93 -8.45 -4.29 6.93
CA GLU A 93 -9.46 -4.46 5.87
C GLU A 93 -9.93 -3.12 5.32
N PRO A 94 -10.24 -3.05 4.01
CA PRO A 94 -10.82 -1.85 3.42
C PRO A 94 -12.01 -1.31 4.22
N TYR A 95 -11.93 -0.07 4.69
CA TYR A 95 -13.04 0.59 5.39
C TYR A 95 -13.02 2.10 5.20
N THR A 96 -14.13 2.76 5.55
CA THR A 96 -14.31 4.21 5.42
C THR A 96 -14.34 4.85 6.81
N ARG A 97 -13.45 5.83 7.03
CA ARG A 97 -13.37 6.65 8.23
C ARG A 97 -14.21 7.92 8.05
N PHE A 98 -14.69 8.48 9.14
CA PHE A 98 -15.43 9.75 9.18
C PHE A 98 -16.62 9.80 8.23
N LYS A 99 -17.30 8.67 8.04
CA LYS A 99 -18.41 8.54 7.10
C LYS A 99 -19.48 9.59 7.32
N GLY A 100 -19.78 10.39 6.28
CA GLY A 100 -20.75 11.48 6.32
C GLY A 100 -20.22 12.78 6.93
N HIS A 101 -18.93 12.87 7.29
CA HIS A 101 -18.29 14.06 7.86
C HIS A 101 -17.19 14.61 6.96
N THR A 102 -16.76 15.85 7.25
CA THR A 102 -15.57 16.42 6.60
C THR A 102 -14.37 15.52 6.87
N GLY A 103 -13.58 15.25 5.81
CA GLY A 103 -12.44 14.33 5.91
C GLY A 103 -12.80 12.86 5.72
N GLU A 104 -14.04 12.52 5.28
CA GLU A 104 -14.39 11.16 4.91
C GLU A 104 -13.35 10.58 3.98
N GLN A 105 -12.80 9.44 4.36
CA GLN A 105 -11.75 8.75 3.61
C GLN A 105 -11.87 7.25 3.75
N SER A 106 -11.52 6.54 2.68
CA SER A 106 -11.37 5.09 2.70
C SER A 106 -9.90 4.73 2.81
N THR A 107 -9.59 3.66 3.52
CA THR A 107 -8.21 3.17 3.70
C THR A 107 -8.16 1.66 3.73
N MET A 108 -7.00 1.11 3.37
CA MET A 108 -6.64 -0.30 3.54
C MET A 108 -5.14 -0.43 3.71
N PHE A 109 -4.71 -1.45 4.46
CA PHE A 109 -3.30 -1.78 4.65
C PHE A 109 -3.03 -3.24 4.35
N PHE A 110 -1.93 -3.50 3.67
CA PHE A 110 -1.42 -4.85 3.48
C PHE A 110 0.11 -4.82 3.37
N LEU A 111 0.73 -6.00 3.47
CA LEU A 111 2.18 -6.13 3.40
C LEU A 111 2.60 -6.71 2.06
N ASP A 112 3.75 -6.28 1.56
CA ASP A 112 4.43 -7.01 0.50
C ASP A 112 5.10 -8.30 1.07
N PRO A 113 5.63 -9.21 0.22
CA PRO A 113 6.21 -10.47 0.69
C PRO A 113 7.37 -10.31 1.66
N THR A 114 8.06 -9.18 1.64
CA THR A 114 9.18 -8.88 2.55
C THR A 114 8.73 -8.27 3.87
N GLY A 115 7.45 -7.85 3.96
CA GLY A 115 6.88 -7.20 5.14
C GLY A 115 6.88 -5.68 5.07
N ASN A 116 7.15 -5.06 3.91
CA ASN A 116 6.92 -3.63 3.75
C ASN A 116 5.44 -3.34 3.80
N ALA A 117 5.04 -2.42 4.67
CA ALA A 117 3.64 -2.06 4.84
C ALA A 117 3.23 -0.98 3.85
N LEU A 118 2.08 -1.21 3.21
CA LEU A 118 1.50 -0.30 2.22
C LEU A 118 0.13 0.16 2.69
N GLU A 119 -0.14 1.46 2.52
CA GLU A 119 -1.45 2.07 2.74
C GLU A 119 -1.96 2.67 1.43
N PHE A 120 -3.22 2.40 1.11
CA PHE A 120 -3.91 3.05 -0.01
C PHE A 120 -5.16 3.73 0.51
N LYS A 121 -5.25 5.02 0.26
CA LYS A 121 -6.38 5.88 0.66
C LYS A 121 -7.19 6.31 -0.54
N ALA A 122 -8.45 6.63 -0.31
CA ALA A 122 -9.29 7.32 -1.27
C ALA A 122 -10.13 8.38 -0.61
N PHE A 123 -10.34 9.48 -1.33
CA PHE A 123 -11.25 10.56 -0.97
C PHE A 123 -12.21 10.79 -2.13
N GLN A 124 -13.46 11.12 -1.83
CA GLN A 124 -14.44 11.51 -2.86
C GLN A 124 -14.01 12.79 -3.56
N ASN A 125 -13.50 13.74 -2.80
CA ASN A 125 -12.93 14.99 -3.30
C ASN A 125 -11.55 15.22 -2.66
N ILE A 126 -10.49 14.87 -3.40
CA ILE A 126 -9.12 14.98 -2.92
C ILE A 126 -8.77 16.45 -2.58
N GLU A 127 -9.23 17.39 -3.41
CA GLU A 127 -8.87 18.81 -3.28
C GLU A 127 -9.38 19.43 -1.97
N THR A 128 -10.56 18.99 -1.50
CA THR A 128 -11.19 19.56 -0.32
C THR A 128 -11.10 18.70 0.95
N GLN A 129 -10.77 17.40 0.81
CA GLN A 129 -10.82 16.45 1.92
C GLN A 129 -9.46 15.97 2.40
N LEU A 130 -8.44 15.88 1.51
CA LEU A 130 -7.15 15.26 1.84
C LEU A 130 -6.44 15.94 3.02
N PHE A 131 -6.49 17.27 3.07
CA PHE A 131 -5.91 18.07 4.16
C PHE A 131 -6.97 18.85 4.93
N ALA A 132 -8.21 18.35 4.94
CA ALA A 132 -9.24 18.94 5.77
C ALA A 132 -8.82 18.91 7.24
N ALA A 133 -9.15 19.98 7.98
CA ALA A 133 -8.97 19.97 9.44
C ALA A 133 -9.76 18.80 10.05
N ASP A 134 -9.28 18.33 11.20
CA ASP A 134 -9.93 17.23 11.89
C ASP A 134 -11.43 17.48 12.04
N PRO A 135 -12.25 16.45 11.82
CA PRO A 135 -13.66 16.57 12.11
C PRO A 135 -13.88 16.91 13.60
N PRO A 136 -14.87 17.68 13.89
CA PRO A 136 -15.19 18.08 15.28
C PRO A 136 -15.47 16.88 16.19
#